data_2195c5b920685fc6408408915f66bdf6
#
_entry.id   2195c5b920685fc6408408915f66bdf6
#
_cell.length_a   1.000
_cell.length_b   1.000
_cell.length_c   1.000
_cell.angle_alpha   90.00
_cell.angle_beta   90.00
_cell.angle_gamma   90.00
#
_symmetry.space_group_name_H-M   'P 1'
#
loop_
_entity.id
_entity.type
_entity.pdbx_description
1 polymer ?
#
loop_
_entity_poly.entity_id
_entity_poly.type
_entity_poly.pdbx_seq_one_letter_code
_entity_poly.pdbx_strand_id
1 'polypeptide(L)'
;MMVIQFVGIVERRGKMRPLVKRIDMALHIQELCAVNHITVSYQSLDDEIPRYYANPRKKHIHIRPTKNTGYYVSALHEIGHILGDDQTYNNTVKEREIGAWIWAMLNAKVWTDTADRVMANALSSYGVNQEESREIQQRWNPCHRDDEEQIAV
;
A
#
# COMPACT_ATOMS: atom_id res chain seq x y z
N MET A 1 20.28 -23.11 -16.10
CA MET A 1 19.82 -23.28 -14.70
C MET A 1 19.55 -21.93 -14.10
N MET A 2 18.33 -21.69 -13.72
CA MET A 2 17.96 -20.42 -13.12
C MET A 2 18.47 -20.40 -11.68
N VAL A 3 19.50 -19.63 -11.42
CA VAL A 3 19.91 -19.37 -10.06
C VAL A 3 18.90 -18.40 -9.49
N ILE A 4 17.99 -18.89 -8.67
CA ILE A 4 17.17 -18.01 -7.87
C ILE A 4 18.12 -17.35 -6.88
N GLN A 5 18.50 -16.15 -7.20
CA GLN A 5 19.27 -15.36 -6.26
C GLN A 5 18.33 -14.95 -5.14
N PHE A 6 18.47 -15.63 -4.01
CA PHE A 6 17.81 -15.20 -2.78
C PHE A 6 18.42 -13.91 -2.22
N VAL A 7 19.34 -13.30 -2.98
CA VAL A 7 19.83 -11.96 -2.71
C VAL A 7 18.63 -11.01 -2.81
N GLY A 8 18.19 -10.54 -1.70
CA GLY A 8 17.04 -9.66 -1.70
C GLY A 8 15.77 -10.23 -1.10
N ILE A 9 15.88 -11.34 -0.39
CA ILE A 9 14.80 -11.83 0.43
C ILE A 9 14.99 -11.30 1.85
N VAL A 10 13.96 -10.66 2.37
CA VAL A 10 13.94 -10.17 3.75
C VAL A 10 13.11 -11.13 4.59
N GLU A 11 13.75 -11.73 5.57
CA GLU A 11 13.04 -12.56 6.54
C GLU A 11 12.31 -11.66 7.52
N ARG A 12 11.04 -11.97 7.74
CA ARG A 12 10.22 -11.23 8.66
C ARG A 12 9.24 -12.18 9.33
N ARG A 13 9.38 -12.37 10.65
CA ARG A 13 8.53 -13.27 11.44
C ARG A 13 8.44 -14.66 10.84
N GLY A 14 9.55 -15.23 10.47
CA GLY A 14 9.62 -16.56 9.87
C GLY A 14 9.16 -16.65 8.43
N LYS A 15 8.73 -15.54 7.83
CA LYS A 15 8.34 -15.44 6.42
C LYS A 15 9.38 -14.65 5.64
N MET A 16 9.57 -15.06 4.40
CA MET A 16 10.51 -14.41 3.50
C MET A 16 9.74 -13.69 2.39
N ARG A 17 10.07 -12.42 2.17
CA ARG A 17 9.58 -11.66 1.03
C ARG A 17 10.76 -11.23 0.18
N PRO A 18 10.62 -11.24 -1.16
CA PRO A 18 11.65 -10.69 -2.03
C PRO A 18 11.97 -9.24 -1.67
N LEU A 19 13.25 -8.88 -1.66
CA LEU A 19 13.65 -7.49 -1.56
C LEU A 19 13.31 -6.78 -2.87
N VAL A 20 12.40 -5.83 -2.80
CA VAL A 20 11.91 -5.10 -3.96
C VAL A 20 12.72 -3.82 -4.12
N LYS A 21 13.34 -3.65 -5.27
CA LYS A 21 14.09 -2.44 -5.60
C LYS A 21 13.15 -1.28 -5.90
N ARG A 22 13.69 -0.05 -5.78
CA ARG A 22 12.93 1.17 -6.12
C ARG A 22 12.30 1.11 -7.50
N ILE A 23 13.07 0.62 -8.50
CA ILE A 23 12.56 0.52 -9.87
C ILE A 23 11.39 -0.45 -9.97
N ASP A 24 11.43 -1.55 -9.23
CA ASP A 24 10.34 -2.53 -9.24
C ASP A 24 9.06 -1.94 -8.62
N MET A 25 9.19 -1.14 -7.58
CA MET A 25 8.06 -0.43 -6.99
C MET A 25 7.44 0.56 -7.97
N ALA A 26 8.26 1.35 -8.66
CA ALA A 26 7.80 2.30 -9.66
C ALA A 26 7.12 1.60 -10.84
N LEU A 27 7.70 0.52 -11.33
CA LEU A 27 7.12 -0.29 -12.41
C LEU A 27 5.80 -0.93 -12.00
N HIS A 28 5.68 -1.38 -10.76
CA HIS A 28 4.44 -1.96 -10.24
C HIS A 28 3.31 -0.92 -10.26
N ILE A 29 3.57 0.30 -9.82
CA ILE A 29 2.59 1.39 -9.88
C ILE A 29 2.18 1.67 -11.33
N GLN A 30 3.15 1.77 -12.25
CA GLN A 30 2.88 2.02 -13.66
C GLN A 30 2.04 0.90 -14.27
N GLU A 31 2.37 -0.34 -13.97
CA GLU A 31 1.67 -1.51 -14.48
C GLU A 31 0.22 -1.57 -13.99
N LEU A 32 0.00 -1.36 -12.68
CA LEU A 32 -1.35 -1.32 -12.11
C LEU A 32 -2.19 -0.24 -12.76
N CYS A 33 -1.63 0.94 -12.97
CA CYS A 33 -2.34 2.04 -13.60
C CYS A 33 -2.65 1.76 -15.07
N ALA A 34 -1.69 1.20 -15.81
CA ALA A 34 -1.88 0.87 -17.22
C ALA A 34 -2.97 -0.19 -17.42
N VAL A 35 -2.92 -1.26 -16.65
CA VAL A 35 -3.89 -2.38 -16.74
C VAL A 35 -5.30 -1.92 -16.37
N ASN A 36 -5.42 -1.01 -15.42
CA ASN A 36 -6.71 -0.54 -14.91
C ASN A 36 -7.17 0.78 -15.52
N HIS A 37 -6.47 1.29 -16.52
CA HIS A 37 -6.80 2.55 -17.21
C HIS A 37 -6.86 3.74 -16.25
N ILE A 38 -5.92 3.81 -15.31
CA ILE A 38 -5.77 4.90 -14.36
C ILE A 38 -4.73 5.88 -14.90
N THR A 39 -5.10 7.15 -14.99
CA THR A 39 -4.15 8.21 -15.35
C THR A 39 -3.41 8.71 -14.12
N VAL A 40 -2.18 9.14 -14.29
CA VAL A 40 -1.30 9.55 -13.19
C VAL A 40 -0.72 10.92 -13.47
N SER A 41 -0.75 11.80 -12.48
CA SER A 41 0.04 13.01 -12.44
C SER A 41 1.02 12.97 -11.28
N TYR A 42 2.17 13.61 -11.42
CA TYR A 42 3.22 13.56 -10.43
C TYR A 42 3.47 14.92 -9.81
N GLN A 43 3.52 14.95 -8.48
CA GLN A 43 3.99 16.11 -7.74
C GLN A 43 5.51 16.17 -7.76
N SER A 44 6.07 17.37 -7.90
CA SER A 44 7.52 17.57 -7.78
C SER A 44 8.02 17.16 -6.40
N LEU A 45 9.17 16.48 -6.34
CA LEU A 45 9.84 16.16 -5.09
C LEU A 45 10.41 17.40 -4.41
N ASP A 46 10.51 18.53 -5.11
CA ASP A 46 10.95 19.80 -4.55
C ASP A 46 9.88 20.45 -3.67
N ASP A 47 8.62 20.07 -3.83
CA ASP A 47 7.55 20.52 -2.95
C ASP A 47 7.71 19.88 -1.57
N GLU A 48 7.72 20.69 -0.51
CA GLU A 48 7.94 20.22 0.86
C GLU A 48 6.75 19.43 1.40
N ILE A 49 5.54 19.81 1.01
CA ILE A 49 4.31 19.18 1.53
C ILE A 49 3.81 18.14 0.53
N PRO A 50 3.79 16.85 0.93
CA PRO A 50 3.26 15.80 0.06
C PRO A 50 1.77 16.01 -0.20
N ARG A 51 1.40 15.87 -1.47
CA ARG A 51 0.01 15.91 -1.89
C ARG A 51 -0.30 14.64 -2.66
N TYR A 52 -1.18 13.84 -2.09
CA TYR A 52 -1.68 12.62 -2.70
C TYR A 52 -3.19 12.73 -2.78
N TYR A 53 -3.75 12.44 -3.92
CA TYR A 53 -5.20 12.32 -4.04
C TYR A 53 -5.58 11.33 -5.14
N ALA A 54 -6.80 10.84 -5.06
CA ALA A 54 -7.43 10.03 -6.08
C ALA A 54 -8.74 10.68 -6.50
N ASN A 55 -9.03 10.57 -7.79
CA ASN A 55 -10.34 10.92 -8.33
C ASN A 55 -10.92 9.64 -8.95
N PRO A 56 -11.75 8.87 -8.20
CA PRO A 56 -12.30 7.62 -8.70
C PRO A 56 -13.18 7.79 -9.92
N ARG A 57 -13.91 8.89 -10.01
CA ARG A 57 -14.80 9.17 -11.13
C ARG A 57 -14.04 9.31 -12.45
N LYS A 58 -12.87 9.96 -12.41
CA LYS A 58 -12.00 10.15 -13.57
C LYS A 58 -10.96 9.07 -13.72
N LYS A 59 -10.87 8.14 -12.76
CA LYS A 59 -9.80 7.14 -12.68
C LYS A 59 -8.43 7.78 -12.78
N HIS A 60 -8.20 8.77 -11.93
CA HIS A 60 -6.97 9.56 -11.91
C HIS A 60 -6.40 9.60 -10.50
N ILE A 61 -5.08 9.48 -10.40
CA ILE A 61 -4.36 9.66 -9.14
C ILE A 61 -3.28 10.72 -9.30
N HIS A 62 -3.01 11.43 -8.22
CA HIS A 62 -1.90 12.37 -8.10
C HIS A 62 -0.99 11.88 -7.00
N ILE A 63 0.27 11.62 -7.32
CA ILE A 63 1.24 10.98 -6.42
C ILE A 63 2.59 11.64 -6.56
N ARG A 64 3.50 11.32 -5.64
CA ARG A 64 4.92 11.61 -5.82
C ARG A 64 5.59 10.46 -6.58
N PRO A 65 6.70 10.72 -7.28
CA PRO A 65 7.53 9.65 -7.84
C PRO A 65 7.88 8.62 -6.75
N THR A 66 7.90 7.36 -7.12
CA THR A 66 8.08 6.23 -6.19
C THR A 66 9.54 6.12 -5.77
N LYS A 67 9.96 6.98 -4.86
CA LYS A 67 11.36 7.11 -4.43
C LYS A 67 11.72 6.14 -3.31
N ASN A 68 10.75 5.77 -2.48
CA ASN A 68 10.96 4.89 -1.33
C ASN A 68 9.67 4.14 -1.02
N THR A 69 9.72 3.23 -0.03
CA THR A 69 8.58 2.42 0.37
C THR A 69 7.38 3.25 0.83
N GLY A 70 7.62 4.35 1.55
CA GLY A 70 6.54 5.24 1.98
C GLY A 70 5.78 5.84 0.81
N TYR A 71 6.48 6.34 -0.19
CA TYR A 71 5.86 6.88 -1.40
C TYR A 71 5.16 5.80 -2.22
N TYR A 72 5.73 4.59 -2.24
CA TYR A 72 5.14 3.45 -2.92
C TYR A 72 3.79 3.06 -2.32
N VAL A 73 3.72 2.87 -1.01
CA VAL A 73 2.46 2.45 -0.37
C VAL A 73 1.43 3.57 -0.38
N SER A 74 1.86 4.83 -0.34
CA SER A 74 0.96 5.97 -0.51
C SER A 74 0.34 6.02 -1.91
N ALA A 75 1.12 5.69 -2.93
CA ALA A 75 0.60 5.56 -4.31
C ALA A 75 -0.39 4.40 -4.41
N LEU A 76 -0.08 3.25 -3.82
CA LEU A 76 -1.01 2.11 -3.76
C LEU A 76 -2.31 2.47 -3.06
N HIS A 77 -2.24 3.26 -1.99
CA HIS A 77 -3.42 3.74 -1.28
C HIS A 77 -4.33 4.55 -2.20
N GLU A 78 -3.76 5.43 -3.02
CA GLU A 78 -4.56 6.21 -3.97
C GLU A 78 -5.20 5.32 -5.04
N ILE A 79 -4.48 4.32 -5.53
CA ILE A 79 -5.05 3.31 -6.43
C ILE A 79 -6.17 2.54 -5.70
N GLY A 80 -6.00 2.26 -4.42
CA GLY A 80 -6.99 1.61 -3.57
C GLY A 80 -8.32 2.37 -3.48
N HIS A 81 -8.28 3.70 -3.56
CA HIS A 81 -9.51 4.51 -3.63
C HIS A 81 -10.30 4.28 -4.92
N ILE A 82 -9.66 3.75 -5.95
CA ILE A 82 -10.29 3.44 -7.23
C ILE A 82 -10.71 1.98 -7.30
N LEU A 83 -9.83 1.07 -6.86
CA LEU A 83 -10.00 -0.38 -7.05
C LEU A 83 -10.40 -1.14 -5.78
N GLY A 84 -10.31 -0.53 -4.61
CA GLY A 84 -10.59 -1.18 -3.34
C GLY A 84 -12.08 -1.30 -3.04
N ASP A 85 -12.36 -2.01 -1.95
CA ASP A 85 -13.72 -2.13 -1.41
C ASP A 85 -14.10 -0.85 -0.64
N ASP A 86 -15.39 -0.70 -0.38
CA ASP A 86 -15.94 0.39 0.43
C ASP A 86 -15.66 1.80 -0.13
N GLN A 87 -15.61 1.92 -1.46
CA GLN A 87 -15.29 3.16 -2.15
C GLN A 87 -16.52 3.86 -2.76
N THR A 88 -17.70 3.57 -2.27
CA THR A 88 -18.94 4.22 -2.74
C THR A 88 -19.27 5.46 -1.92
N TYR A 89 -20.13 6.32 -2.46
CA TYR A 89 -20.58 7.51 -1.73
C TYR A 89 -21.41 7.16 -0.46
N ASN A 90 -21.92 5.92 -0.36
CA ASN A 90 -22.62 5.45 0.84
C ASN A 90 -21.69 5.13 1.99
N ASN A 91 -20.41 4.91 1.71
CA ASN A 91 -19.42 4.66 2.74
C ASN A 91 -18.98 5.98 3.39
N THR A 92 -18.66 5.91 4.67
CA THR A 92 -18.04 7.05 5.36
C THR A 92 -16.64 7.30 4.83
N VAL A 93 -16.09 8.47 5.08
CA VAL A 93 -14.69 8.77 4.75
C VAL A 93 -13.76 7.77 5.43
N LYS A 94 -14.01 7.48 6.73
CA LYS A 94 -13.23 6.49 7.49
C LYS A 94 -13.26 5.11 6.82
N GLU A 95 -14.43 4.65 6.41
CA GLU A 95 -14.58 3.36 5.73
C GLU A 95 -13.83 3.34 4.39
N ARG A 96 -13.92 4.41 3.61
CA ARG A 96 -13.20 4.52 2.34
C ARG A 96 -11.68 4.49 2.54
N GLU A 97 -11.18 5.20 3.55
CA GLU A 97 -9.75 5.21 3.86
C GLU A 97 -9.25 3.83 4.30
N ILE A 98 -9.98 3.16 5.18
CA ILE A 98 -9.62 1.81 5.62
C ILE A 98 -9.62 0.85 4.43
N GLY A 99 -10.67 0.88 3.61
CA GLY A 99 -10.75 0.03 2.42
C GLY A 99 -9.61 0.23 1.44
N ALA A 100 -9.23 1.48 1.20
CA ALA A 100 -8.11 1.81 0.31
C ALA A 100 -6.77 1.31 0.87
N TRP A 101 -6.53 1.44 2.17
CA TRP A 101 -5.32 0.92 2.80
C TRP A 101 -5.26 -0.61 2.83
N ILE A 102 -6.39 -1.27 3.06
CA ILE A 102 -6.46 -2.74 2.98
C ILE A 102 -6.10 -3.19 1.56
N TRP A 103 -6.66 -2.53 0.55
CA TRP A 103 -6.32 -2.83 -0.84
C TRP A 103 -4.81 -2.66 -1.10
N ALA A 104 -4.23 -1.57 -0.62
CA ALA A 104 -2.80 -1.29 -0.76
C ALA A 104 -1.96 -2.41 -0.13
N MET A 105 -2.31 -2.83 1.06
CA MET A 105 -1.60 -3.87 1.81
C MET A 105 -1.67 -5.22 1.09
N LEU A 106 -2.83 -5.58 0.56
CA LEU A 106 -3.02 -6.85 -0.14
C LEU A 106 -2.32 -6.89 -1.49
N ASN A 107 -2.15 -5.76 -2.14
CA ASN A 107 -1.60 -5.69 -3.49
C ASN A 107 -0.12 -5.27 -3.54
N ALA A 108 0.45 -4.86 -2.43
CA ALA A 108 1.85 -4.45 -2.36
C ALA A 108 2.80 -5.62 -2.56
N LYS A 109 3.82 -5.44 -3.38
CA LYS A 109 4.91 -6.42 -3.53
C LYS A 109 5.82 -6.45 -2.30
N VAL A 110 5.89 -5.35 -1.58
CA VAL A 110 6.65 -5.22 -0.34
C VAL A 110 5.84 -4.42 0.66
N TRP A 111 5.80 -4.88 1.90
CA TRP A 111 5.15 -4.17 2.99
C TRP A 111 6.05 -4.25 4.22
N THR A 112 6.60 -3.13 4.61
CA THR A 112 7.60 -3.02 5.68
C THR A 112 7.00 -2.37 6.92
N ASP A 113 7.79 -2.30 8.00
CA ASP A 113 7.40 -1.55 9.19
C ASP A 113 7.19 -0.06 8.88
N THR A 114 7.93 0.47 7.92
CA THR A 114 7.70 1.83 7.42
C THR A 114 6.30 1.96 6.82
N ALA A 115 5.88 0.98 6.02
CA ALA A 115 4.53 0.96 5.44
C ALA A 115 3.45 0.91 6.53
N ASP A 116 3.63 0.08 7.56
CA ASP A 116 2.72 0.03 8.70
C ASP A 116 2.58 1.40 9.37
N ARG A 117 3.71 2.10 9.57
CA ARG A 117 3.71 3.43 10.20
C ARG A 117 3.03 4.48 9.33
N VAL A 118 3.30 4.45 8.03
CA VAL A 118 2.68 5.39 7.07
C VAL A 118 1.16 5.21 7.09
N MET A 119 0.69 3.96 7.04
CA MET A 119 -0.74 3.65 7.10
C MET A 119 -1.35 4.10 8.42
N ALA A 120 -0.74 3.75 9.56
CA ALA A 120 -1.25 4.10 10.88
C ALA A 120 -1.35 5.61 11.06
N ASN A 121 -0.32 6.36 10.62
CA ASN A 121 -0.33 7.83 10.69
C ASN A 121 -1.43 8.43 9.82
N ALA A 122 -1.60 7.92 8.61
CA ALA A 122 -2.64 8.39 7.70
C ALA A 122 -4.03 8.10 8.28
N LEU A 123 -4.27 6.88 8.76
CA LEU A 123 -5.56 6.48 9.34
C LEU A 123 -5.88 7.24 10.62
N SER A 124 -4.88 7.64 11.40
CA SER A 124 -5.10 8.39 12.64
C SER A 124 -5.82 9.71 12.39
N SER A 125 -5.57 10.35 11.26
CA SER A 125 -6.24 11.60 10.88
C SER A 125 -7.72 11.41 10.55
N TYR A 126 -8.16 10.18 10.36
CA TYR A 126 -9.56 9.82 10.11
C TYR A 126 -10.22 9.13 11.30
N GLY A 127 -9.61 9.20 12.48
CA GLY A 127 -10.17 8.65 13.71
C GLY A 127 -9.92 7.17 13.94
N VAL A 128 -8.97 6.57 13.24
CA VAL A 128 -8.54 5.19 13.47
C VAL A 128 -7.39 5.22 14.47
N ASN A 129 -7.60 4.65 15.66
CA ASN A 129 -6.56 4.63 16.68
C ASN A 129 -5.51 3.54 16.42
N GLN A 130 -4.44 3.51 17.21
CA GLN A 130 -3.34 2.58 17.03
C GLN A 130 -3.77 1.12 17.19
N GLU A 131 -4.69 0.84 18.09
CA GLU A 131 -5.18 -0.51 18.29
C GLU A 131 -5.96 -1.01 17.07
N GLU A 132 -6.85 -0.18 16.55
CA GLU A 132 -7.59 -0.48 15.32
C GLU A 132 -6.63 -0.68 14.13
N SER A 133 -5.60 0.14 14.01
CA SER A 133 -4.58 -0.01 12.97
C SER A 133 -3.83 -1.34 13.09
N ARG A 134 -3.50 -1.73 14.31
CA ARG A 134 -2.84 -3.02 14.58
C ARG A 134 -3.75 -4.20 14.21
N GLU A 135 -5.03 -4.14 14.53
CA GLU A 135 -6.00 -5.17 14.15
C GLU A 135 -6.11 -5.31 12.63
N ILE A 136 -6.12 -4.19 11.91
CA ILE A 136 -6.11 -4.19 10.44
C ILE A 136 -4.83 -4.85 9.92
N GLN A 137 -3.68 -4.51 10.48
CA GLN A 137 -2.40 -5.08 10.09
C GLN A 137 -2.36 -6.58 10.33
N GLN A 138 -2.81 -7.03 11.48
CA GLN A 138 -2.83 -8.45 11.82
C GLN A 138 -3.76 -9.24 10.91
N ARG A 139 -4.93 -8.68 10.64
CA ARG A 139 -5.96 -9.36 9.85
C ARG A 139 -5.61 -9.43 8.37
N TRP A 140 -5.07 -8.35 7.80
CA TRP A 140 -4.96 -8.19 6.34
C TRP A 140 -3.55 -8.28 5.80
N ASN A 141 -2.53 -7.97 6.61
CA ASN A 141 -1.15 -8.12 6.14
C ASN A 141 -0.82 -9.61 5.99
N PRO A 142 -0.50 -10.08 4.77
CA PRO A 142 -0.24 -11.51 4.54
C PRO A 142 0.86 -12.08 5.42
N CYS A 143 1.86 -11.28 5.78
CA CYS A 143 2.94 -11.72 6.68
C CYS A 143 2.42 -12.03 8.09
N HIS A 144 1.53 -11.21 8.63
CA HIS A 144 0.95 -11.43 9.95
C HIS A 144 -0.03 -12.60 9.93
N ARG A 145 -0.83 -12.71 8.90
CA ARG A 145 -1.81 -13.78 8.73
C ARG A 145 -1.17 -15.15 8.62
N ASP A 146 -0.08 -15.22 7.86
CA ASP A 146 0.67 -16.46 7.70
C ASP A 146 1.30 -16.92 9.03
N ASP A 147 1.75 -15.98 9.85
CA ASP A 147 2.28 -16.28 11.19
C ASP A 147 1.20 -16.89 12.09
N GLU A 148 -0.03 -16.38 12.04
CA GLU A 148 -1.15 -16.95 12.79
C GLU A 148 -1.51 -18.36 12.35
N GLU A 149 -1.52 -18.62 11.03
CA GLU A 149 -1.75 -19.95 10.50
C GLU A 149 -0.68 -20.94 10.95
N GLN A 150 0.55 -20.51 11.06
CA GLN A 150 1.64 -21.35 11.55
C GLN A 150 1.51 -21.67 13.05
N ILE A 151 0.95 -20.78 13.83
CA ILE A 151 0.74 -20.99 15.26
C ILE A 151 -0.44 -21.95 15.52
N ALA A 152 -1.44 -21.95 14.63
CA ALA A 152 -2.64 -22.77 14.75
C ALA A 152 -2.41 -24.26 14.42
N VAL A 153 -1.25 -24.61 13.89
CA VAL A 153 -0.83 -25.98 13.61
C VAL A 153 -0.01 -26.53 14.78
#